data_5ee1e520618d7a9ad678ae11934eb76f
#
_entry.id   5ee1e520618d7a9ad678ae11934eb76f
#
_cell.length_a   1.000
_cell.length_b   1.000
_cell.length_c   1.000
_cell.angle_alpha   90.00
_cell.angle_beta   90.00
_cell.angle_gamma   90.00
#
_symmetry.space_group_name_H-M   'P 1'
#
loop_
_entity.id
_entity.type
_entity.pdbx_description
1 polymer ?
#
loop_
_entity_poly.entity_id
_entity_poly.type
_entity_poly.pdbx_seq_one_letter_code
_entity_poly.pdbx_strand_id
1 'polypeptide(L)'
;MGWNSWDCYGAAVTEDIVRANADYMAKNLKQYGWEYVVVDIQWYEPTAENHYYHNFTELCMDEYSRLLPAVNRFPSAADGAGFAPLAEYVHSLGLKFGIHIMRGIPRQAVHRNTAIKGSTQTSREIAAQSSICDWNTDMYGVNCTTEGGQAYYDSLFALYASWGVDFVKVDDICRSYPVEEVEAIAKAIKHCGRDMVLSLSPGPARLDMAEH
;
A
#
# COMPACT_ATOMS: atom_id res chain seq x y z
N MET A 1 14.24 -12.03 4.69
CA MET A 1 13.48 -12.61 3.56
C MET A 1 12.00 -12.65 3.94
N GLY A 2 11.09 -12.89 2.97
CA GLY A 2 9.67 -12.92 3.27
C GLY A 2 8.83 -13.60 2.20
N TRP A 3 7.56 -13.81 2.54
CA TRP A 3 6.52 -14.26 1.64
C TRP A 3 5.70 -13.05 1.18
N ASN A 4 5.39 -13.03 -0.11
CA ASN A 4 4.49 -12.06 -0.72
C ASN A 4 3.34 -12.82 -1.40
N SER A 5 2.12 -12.33 -1.24
CA SER A 5 0.94 -13.06 -1.70
C SER A 5 0.76 -13.12 -3.22
N TRP A 6 1.42 -12.23 -3.99
CA TRP A 6 1.17 -12.06 -5.42
C TRP A 6 1.41 -13.33 -6.24
N ASP A 7 2.57 -13.95 -6.08
CA ASP A 7 2.97 -15.07 -6.95
C ASP A 7 2.06 -16.29 -6.83
N CYS A 8 1.42 -16.48 -5.66
CA CYS A 8 0.56 -17.62 -5.40
C CYS A 8 -0.93 -17.31 -5.58
N TYR A 9 -1.36 -16.09 -5.23
CA TYR A 9 -2.78 -15.76 -5.09
C TYR A 9 -3.22 -14.55 -5.92
N GLY A 10 -2.28 -13.86 -6.56
CA GLY A 10 -2.59 -12.64 -7.31
C GLY A 10 -3.32 -11.61 -6.45
N ALA A 11 -4.34 -10.99 -7.02
CA ALA A 11 -5.17 -10.01 -6.33
C ALA A 11 -6.19 -10.63 -5.35
N ALA A 12 -6.40 -11.94 -5.40
CA ALA A 12 -7.48 -12.66 -4.69
C ALA A 12 -7.15 -13.04 -3.25
N VAL A 13 -5.99 -12.67 -2.70
CA VAL A 13 -5.58 -13.01 -1.34
C VAL A 13 -6.63 -12.58 -0.30
N THR A 14 -6.88 -13.45 0.69
CA THR A 14 -7.81 -13.22 1.80
C THR A 14 -7.08 -13.30 3.15
N GLU A 15 -7.73 -12.83 4.20
CA GLU A 15 -7.17 -12.88 5.55
C GLU A 15 -6.80 -14.31 5.98
N ASP A 16 -7.65 -15.29 5.73
CA ASP A 16 -7.39 -16.69 6.10
C ASP A 16 -6.15 -17.25 5.37
N ILE A 17 -5.96 -16.88 4.10
CA ILE A 17 -4.76 -17.24 3.34
C ILE A 17 -3.51 -16.62 3.97
N VAL A 18 -3.58 -15.34 4.34
CA VAL A 18 -2.43 -14.66 4.97
C VAL A 18 -2.09 -15.31 6.30
N ARG A 19 -3.08 -15.60 7.15
CA ARG A 19 -2.89 -16.28 8.44
C ARG A 19 -2.26 -17.67 8.28
N ALA A 20 -2.78 -18.48 7.36
CA ALA A 20 -2.26 -19.82 7.11
C ALA A 20 -0.78 -19.82 6.63
N ASN A 21 -0.42 -18.86 5.76
CA ASN A 21 0.96 -18.70 5.30
C ASN A 21 1.87 -18.16 6.41
N ALA A 22 1.38 -17.24 7.25
CA ALA A 22 2.11 -16.76 8.42
C ALA A 22 2.41 -17.89 9.42
N ASP A 23 1.42 -18.74 9.72
CA ASP A 23 1.61 -19.92 10.60
C ASP A 23 2.65 -20.88 10.04
N TYR A 24 2.55 -21.19 8.74
CA TYR A 24 3.52 -22.07 8.10
C TYR A 24 4.94 -21.47 8.16
N MET A 25 5.05 -20.17 7.87
CA MET A 25 6.33 -19.46 7.85
C MET A 25 6.94 -19.39 9.25
N ALA A 26 6.16 -19.09 10.28
CA ALA A 26 6.61 -19.07 11.66
C ALA A 26 7.15 -20.43 12.12
N LYS A 27 6.43 -21.49 11.76
CA LYS A 27 6.77 -22.86 12.16
C LYS A 27 7.99 -23.42 11.42
N ASN A 28 8.11 -23.14 10.12
CA ASN A 28 9.01 -23.88 9.25
C ASN A 28 10.16 -23.06 8.68
N LEU A 29 9.99 -21.74 8.49
CA LEU A 29 10.90 -20.90 7.72
C LEU A 29 11.58 -19.79 8.53
N LYS A 30 10.98 -19.37 9.65
CA LYS A 30 11.51 -18.27 10.49
C LYS A 30 12.95 -18.52 10.94
N GLN A 31 13.28 -19.75 11.33
CA GLN A 31 14.64 -20.13 11.74
C GLN A 31 15.71 -19.92 10.65
N TYR A 32 15.29 -19.78 9.39
CA TYR A 32 16.17 -19.52 8.24
C TYR A 32 16.15 -18.05 7.80
N GLY A 33 15.61 -17.15 8.63
CA GLY A 33 15.57 -15.71 8.36
C GLY A 33 14.41 -15.25 7.47
N TRP A 34 13.33 -16.04 7.38
CA TRP A 34 12.08 -15.60 6.76
C TRP A 34 11.23 -14.88 7.79
N GLU A 35 11.06 -13.56 7.62
CA GLU A 35 10.50 -12.70 8.67
C GLU A 35 9.26 -11.91 8.20
N TYR A 36 9.16 -11.57 6.91
CA TYR A 36 8.12 -10.68 6.42
C TYR A 36 6.98 -11.44 5.76
N VAL A 37 5.74 -11.11 6.15
CA VAL A 37 4.49 -11.55 5.53
C VAL A 37 3.87 -10.34 4.86
N VAL A 38 3.80 -10.33 3.51
CA VAL A 38 3.39 -9.16 2.73
C VAL A 38 2.08 -9.44 1.99
N VAL A 39 1.07 -8.64 2.25
CA VAL A 39 -0.21 -8.62 1.51
C VAL A 39 -0.04 -7.74 0.28
N ASP A 40 -0.07 -8.34 -0.90
CA ASP A 40 0.10 -7.63 -2.18
C ASP A 40 -1.22 -7.05 -2.71
N ILE A 41 -1.16 -6.37 -3.84
CA ILE A 41 -2.31 -5.82 -4.57
C ILE A 41 -3.37 -6.90 -4.81
N GLN A 42 -4.66 -6.73 -4.75
CA GLN A 42 -5.47 -5.50 -4.52
C GLN A 42 -6.31 -5.67 -3.25
N TRP A 43 -5.68 -5.61 -2.08
CA TRP A 43 -6.34 -5.84 -0.79
C TRP A 43 -7.52 -4.88 -0.52
N TYR A 44 -7.60 -3.78 -1.21
CA TYR A 44 -8.62 -2.73 -1.08
C TYR A 44 -9.79 -2.86 -2.08
N GLU A 45 -9.77 -3.85 -2.97
CA GLU A 45 -10.80 -4.07 -3.98
C GLU A 45 -11.69 -5.25 -3.58
N PRO A 46 -13.01 -5.03 -3.33
CA PRO A 46 -13.90 -6.06 -2.76
C PRO A 46 -14.13 -7.26 -3.66
N THR A 47 -14.08 -7.07 -4.98
CA THR A 47 -14.38 -8.11 -5.97
C THR A 47 -13.14 -8.69 -6.64
N ALA A 48 -11.95 -8.32 -6.16
CA ALA A 48 -10.69 -8.79 -6.72
C ALA A 48 -10.60 -10.32 -6.71
N GLU A 49 -10.24 -10.87 -7.85
CA GLU A 49 -10.10 -12.30 -8.07
C GLU A 49 -8.91 -12.59 -9.02
N ASN A 50 -8.25 -13.73 -8.82
CA ASN A 50 -7.12 -14.20 -9.64
C ASN A 50 -5.99 -13.16 -9.85
N HIS A 51 -5.34 -13.14 -11.04
CA HIS A 51 -4.21 -12.25 -11.40
C HIS A 51 -4.62 -11.10 -12.34
N TYR A 52 -5.90 -10.85 -12.51
CA TYR A 52 -6.41 -9.76 -13.34
C TYR A 52 -6.98 -8.64 -12.47
N TYR A 53 -6.89 -7.41 -12.97
CA TYR A 53 -7.46 -6.22 -12.33
C TYR A 53 -8.76 -5.83 -13.04
N HIS A 54 -9.76 -5.48 -12.25
CA HIS A 54 -10.98 -4.90 -12.78
C HIS A 54 -10.74 -3.41 -13.08
N ASN A 55 -10.93 -3.02 -14.33
CA ASN A 55 -10.75 -1.62 -14.70
C ASN A 55 -11.83 -0.74 -14.09
N PHE A 56 -11.41 0.39 -13.50
CA PHE A 56 -12.30 1.40 -12.92
C PHE A 56 -13.27 0.85 -11.87
N THR A 57 -12.86 -0.16 -11.14
CA THR A 57 -13.66 -0.77 -10.06
C THR A 57 -13.81 0.15 -8.88
N GLU A 58 -14.81 -0.11 -8.03
CA GLU A 58 -14.96 0.59 -6.77
C GLU A 58 -13.96 0.07 -5.73
N LEU A 59 -13.26 1.02 -5.10
CA LEU A 59 -12.24 0.74 -4.09
C LEU A 59 -12.75 1.07 -2.69
N CYS A 60 -12.38 0.28 -1.69
CA CYS A 60 -12.58 0.62 -0.29
C CYS A 60 -11.62 1.75 0.09
N MET A 61 -12.16 2.90 0.49
CA MET A 61 -11.37 4.04 0.95
C MET A 61 -12.11 4.85 2.00
N ASP A 62 -11.37 5.61 2.80
CA ASP A 62 -11.95 6.54 3.75
C ASP A 62 -12.25 7.92 3.12
N GLU A 63 -12.76 8.82 3.94
CA GLU A 63 -13.13 10.20 3.58
C GLU A 63 -11.92 11.09 3.20
N TYR A 64 -10.70 10.63 3.51
CA TYR A 64 -9.43 11.32 3.25
C TYR A 64 -8.65 10.72 2.08
N SER A 65 -9.30 9.99 1.20
CA SER A 65 -8.68 9.39 0.00
C SER A 65 -7.76 8.20 0.28
N ARG A 66 -7.72 7.65 1.50
CA ARG A 66 -6.82 6.57 1.87
C ARG A 66 -7.52 5.23 1.69
N LEU A 67 -6.83 4.29 1.05
CA LEU A 67 -7.35 2.94 0.82
C LEU A 67 -7.49 2.17 2.14
N LEU A 68 -8.56 1.38 2.23
CA LEU A 68 -8.88 0.52 3.36
C LEU A 68 -9.01 -0.94 2.91
N PRO A 69 -8.67 -1.93 3.76
CA PRO A 69 -8.88 -3.33 3.42
C PRO A 69 -10.36 -3.64 3.15
N ALA A 70 -10.60 -4.42 2.09
CA ALA A 70 -11.95 -4.89 1.76
C ALA A 70 -12.44 -5.88 2.83
N VAL A 71 -13.43 -5.49 3.64
CA VAL A 71 -13.88 -6.24 4.83
C VAL A 71 -14.41 -7.64 4.49
N ASN A 72 -15.00 -7.83 3.31
CA ASN A 72 -15.44 -9.15 2.85
C ASN A 72 -14.28 -10.14 2.61
N ARG A 73 -13.06 -9.63 2.42
CA ARG A 73 -11.84 -10.41 2.21
C ARG A 73 -10.93 -10.41 3.44
N PHE A 74 -10.96 -9.34 4.22
CA PHE A 74 -10.23 -9.15 5.46
C PHE A 74 -11.20 -8.79 6.59
N PRO A 75 -11.95 -9.78 7.13
CA PRO A 75 -13.03 -9.52 8.09
C PRO A 75 -12.58 -8.80 9.36
N SER A 76 -11.35 -9.03 9.82
CA SER A 76 -10.83 -8.36 11.01
C SER A 76 -10.59 -6.85 10.82
N ALA A 77 -10.64 -6.37 9.57
CA ALA A 77 -10.54 -4.94 9.25
C ALA A 77 -11.83 -4.14 9.49
N ALA A 78 -12.92 -4.81 9.90
CA ALA A 78 -14.20 -4.17 10.15
C ALA A 78 -14.09 -3.05 11.20
N ASP A 79 -15.10 -2.19 11.25
CA ASP A 79 -15.25 -1.10 12.22
C ASP A 79 -14.07 -0.11 12.27
N GLY A 80 -13.38 0.03 11.14
CA GLY A 80 -12.23 0.95 11.00
C GLY A 80 -10.92 0.41 11.55
N ALA A 81 -10.86 -0.86 11.93
CA ALA A 81 -9.64 -1.48 12.47
C ALA A 81 -8.49 -1.56 11.44
N GLY A 82 -8.80 -1.53 10.14
CA GLY A 82 -7.80 -1.68 9.09
C GLY A 82 -7.02 -2.99 9.24
N PHE A 83 -5.74 -2.97 8.92
CA PHE A 83 -4.91 -4.16 9.10
C PHE A 83 -4.38 -4.38 10.53
N ALA A 84 -4.73 -3.54 11.51
CA ALA A 84 -4.17 -3.67 12.85
C ALA A 84 -4.36 -5.07 13.48
N PRO A 85 -5.55 -5.72 13.42
CA PRO A 85 -5.70 -7.06 14.01
C PRO A 85 -4.91 -8.14 13.26
N LEU A 86 -4.77 -8.03 11.95
CA LEU A 86 -3.98 -8.98 11.16
C LEU A 86 -2.48 -8.78 11.42
N ALA A 87 -2.01 -7.54 11.48
CA ALA A 87 -0.62 -7.23 11.83
C ALA A 87 -0.27 -7.72 13.25
N GLU A 88 -1.14 -7.50 14.23
CA GLU A 88 -0.98 -8.02 15.59
C GLU A 88 -0.86 -9.55 15.61
N TYR A 89 -1.69 -10.24 14.85
CA TYR A 89 -1.59 -11.69 14.69
C TYR A 89 -0.23 -12.11 14.14
N VAL A 90 0.23 -11.49 13.06
CA VAL A 90 1.54 -11.79 12.45
C VAL A 90 2.68 -11.49 13.43
N HIS A 91 2.60 -10.40 14.18
CA HIS A 91 3.57 -10.04 15.22
C HIS A 91 3.58 -11.06 16.37
N SER A 92 2.41 -11.61 16.76
CA SER A 92 2.32 -12.63 17.81
C SER A 92 3.10 -13.91 17.48
N LEU A 93 3.28 -14.19 16.18
CA LEU A 93 4.11 -15.27 15.66
C LEU A 93 5.61 -14.90 15.60
N GLY A 94 5.96 -13.66 15.97
CA GLY A 94 7.31 -13.10 15.88
C GLY A 94 7.76 -12.85 14.45
N LEU A 95 6.82 -12.58 13.56
CA LEU A 95 7.04 -12.18 12.17
C LEU A 95 6.73 -10.68 12.02
N LYS A 96 7.01 -10.13 10.85
CA LYS A 96 6.77 -8.74 10.48
C LYS A 96 5.70 -8.66 9.42
N PHE A 97 4.83 -7.65 9.51
CA PHE A 97 3.71 -7.46 8.59
C PHE A 97 4.03 -6.39 7.54
N GLY A 98 3.72 -6.68 6.30
CA GLY A 98 3.91 -5.75 5.19
C GLY A 98 2.71 -5.67 4.25
N ILE A 99 2.64 -4.58 3.51
CA ILE A 99 1.63 -4.35 2.48
C ILE A 99 2.25 -3.86 1.18
N HIS A 100 1.54 -4.10 0.09
CA HIS A 100 1.78 -3.45 -1.20
C HIS A 100 0.93 -2.19 -1.31
N ILE A 101 1.46 -1.16 -1.92
CA ILE A 101 0.72 0.00 -2.38
C ILE A 101 1.10 0.36 -3.82
N MET A 102 0.16 0.93 -4.55
CA MET A 102 0.47 1.69 -5.75
C MET A 102 0.94 3.08 -5.35
N ARG A 103 1.90 3.68 -6.08
CA ARG A 103 2.11 5.11 -5.94
C ARG A 103 0.86 5.88 -6.35
N GLY A 104 0.71 7.09 -5.83
CA GLY A 104 -0.36 7.98 -6.27
C GLY A 104 -1.58 8.00 -5.37
N ILE A 105 -2.66 8.57 -5.90
CA ILE A 105 -3.94 8.78 -5.25
C ILE A 105 -5.06 8.09 -6.02
N PRO A 106 -6.04 7.44 -5.35
CA PRO A 106 -7.14 6.77 -6.04
C PRO A 106 -7.90 7.69 -7.00
N ARG A 107 -8.10 7.25 -8.24
CA ARG A 107 -8.93 7.97 -9.23
C ARG A 107 -10.33 8.22 -8.71
N GLN A 108 -10.86 7.26 -7.94
CA GLN A 108 -12.14 7.36 -7.25
C GLN A 108 -12.18 8.55 -6.29
N ALA A 109 -11.11 8.79 -5.52
CA ALA A 109 -10.98 9.94 -4.63
C ALA A 109 -10.98 11.26 -5.41
N VAL A 110 -10.21 11.33 -6.51
CA VAL A 110 -10.16 12.49 -7.39
C VAL A 110 -11.51 12.77 -8.05
N HIS A 111 -12.23 11.74 -8.47
CA HIS A 111 -13.58 11.88 -9.00
C HIS A 111 -14.55 12.44 -7.95
N ARG A 112 -14.50 11.93 -6.74
CA ARG A 112 -15.34 12.37 -5.59
C ARG A 112 -14.89 13.70 -4.99
N ASN A 113 -13.70 14.17 -5.34
CA ASN A 113 -13.07 15.39 -4.78
C ASN A 113 -12.97 15.35 -3.24
N THR A 114 -12.47 14.25 -2.70
CA THR A 114 -12.36 14.02 -1.25
C THR A 114 -11.32 14.94 -0.60
N ALA A 115 -11.44 15.16 0.70
CA ALA A 115 -10.49 15.94 1.48
C ALA A 115 -9.13 15.24 1.59
N ILE A 116 -8.08 16.00 1.83
CA ILE A 116 -6.76 15.52 2.21
C ILE A 116 -6.53 15.79 3.70
N LYS A 117 -6.28 14.75 4.47
CA LYS A 117 -6.05 14.88 5.91
C LYS A 117 -4.79 15.70 6.19
N GLY A 118 -4.94 16.75 6.96
CA GLY A 118 -3.82 17.64 7.31
C GLY A 118 -3.57 18.76 6.30
N SER A 119 -4.45 18.95 5.30
CA SER A 119 -4.36 20.03 4.32
C SER A 119 -5.74 20.64 4.06
N THR A 120 -5.76 21.86 3.54
CA THR A 120 -6.97 22.51 3.00
C THR A 120 -7.24 22.13 1.54
N GLN A 121 -6.27 21.51 0.87
CA GLN A 121 -6.40 21.04 -0.50
C GLN A 121 -7.21 19.74 -0.57
N THR A 122 -7.77 19.50 -1.75
CA THR A 122 -8.55 18.30 -2.05
C THR A 122 -7.77 17.33 -2.94
N SER A 123 -8.25 16.09 -3.05
CA SER A 123 -7.69 15.07 -3.93
C SER A 123 -7.56 15.52 -5.38
N ARG A 124 -8.50 16.35 -5.86
CA ARG A 124 -8.50 16.87 -7.23
C ARG A 124 -7.40 17.92 -7.45
N GLU A 125 -7.09 18.71 -6.43
CA GLU A 125 -6.06 19.75 -6.50
C GLU A 125 -4.64 19.20 -6.46
N ILE A 126 -4.45 18.05 -5.82
CA ILE A 126 -3.12 17.43 -5.70
C ILE A 126 -2.87 16.33 -6.74
N ALA A 127 -3.89 15.88 -7.48
CA ALA A 127 -3.75 14.82 -8.46
C ALA A 127 -2.98 15.27 -9.72
N ALA A 128 -1.95 14.54 -10.09
CA ALA A 128 -1.29 14.62 -11.39
C ALA A 128 -2.01 13.69 -12.38
N GLN A 129 -3.13 14.13 -12.95
CA GLN A 129 -4.02 13.27 -13.74
C GLN A 129 -3.42 12.78 -15.07
N SER A 130 -2.34 13.38 -15.54
CA SER A 130 -1.58 12.89 -16.70
C SER A 130 -0.59 11.78 -16.34
N SER A 131 -0.30 11.58 -15.05
CA SER A 131 0.55 10.51 -14.54
C SER A 131 -0.32 9.31 -14.17
N ILE A 132 -0.35 8.31 -15.05
CA ILE A 132 -1.20 7.12 -14.93
C ILE A 132 -0.34 5.86 -14.97
N CYS A 133 -0.87 4.79 -14.38
CA CYS A 133 -0.32 3.45 -14.54
C CYS A 133 -0.93 2.79 -15.79
N ASP A 134 -0.08 2.19 -16.64
CA ASP A 134 -0.52 1.56 -17.90
C ASP A 134 -1.24 0.23 -17.69
N TRP A 135 -0.95 -0.47 -16.60
CA TRP A 135 -1.43 -1.82 -16.34
C TRP A 135 -2.50 -1.91 -15.25
N ASN A 136 -2.77 -0.79 -14.55
CA ASN A 136 -3.79 -0.72 -13.50
C ASN A 136 -4.48 0.64 -13.51
N THR A 137 -5.80 0.67 -13.37
CA THR A 137 -6.60 1.89 -13.48
C THR A 137 -6.92 2.55 -12.14
N ASP A 138 -6.34 2.08 -11.02
CA ASP A 138 -6.75 2.53 -9.69
C ASP A 138 -6.31 3.96 -9.36
N MET A 139 -5.13 4.37 -9.84
CA MET A 139 -4.45 5.56 -9.33
C MET A 139 -4.18 6.63 -10.41
N TYR A 140 -4.11 7.88 -9.98
CA TYR A 140 -3.35 8.97 -10.61
C TYR A 140 -2.10 9.25 -9.80
N GLY A 141 -1.07 9.87 -10.41
CA GLY A 141 0.06 10.40 -9.66
C GLY A 141 -0.34 11.54 -8.72
N VAL A 142 0.55 11.88 -7.79
CA VAL A 142 0.39 13.00 -6.86
C VAL A 142 1.38 14.10 -7.20
N ASN A 143 0.90 15.35 -7.22
CA ASN A 143 1.77 16.52 -7.31
C ASN A 143 2.37 16.81 -5.92
N CYS A 144 3.54 16.25 -5.65
CA CYS A 144 4.23 16.39 -4.37
C CYS A 144 4.92 17.73 -4.18
N THR A 145 4.88 18.64 -5.18
CA THR A 145 5.34 20.03 -5.01
C THR A 145 4.35 20.90 -4.22
N THR A 146 3.13 20.40 -4.02
CA THR A 146 2.10 21.06 -3.22
C THR A 146 2.16 20.59 -1.76
N GLU A 147 1.70 21.46 -0.84
CA GLU A 147 1.58 21.10 0.58
C GLU A 147 0.67 19.88 0.78
N GLY A 148 -0.47 19.84 0.08
CA GLY A 148 -1.42 18.73 0.15
C GLY A 148 -0.88 17.41 -0.39
N GLY A 149 0.04 17.45 -1.37
CA GLY A 149 0.68 16.25 -1.88
C GLY A 149 1.55 15.55 -0.82
N GLN A 150 2.37 16.31 -0.09
CA GLN A 150 3.11 15.75 1.04
C GLN A 150 2.19 15.34 2.19
N ALA A 151 1.19 16.18 2.54
CA ALA A 151 0.23 15.87 3.59
C ALA A 151 -0.55 14.56 3.31
N TYR A 152 -0.87 14.28 2.05
CA TYR A 152 -1.49 13.02 1.65
C TYR A 152 -0.61 11.82 2.04
N TYR A 153 0.67 11.81 1.61
CA TYR A 153 1.57 10.72 1.97
C TYR A 153 1.84 10.65 3.47
N ASP A 154 2.02 11.77 4.16
CA ASP A 154 2.18 11.79 5.62
C ASP A 154 0.99 11.14 6.32
N SER A 155 -0.25 11.47 5.88
CA SER A 155 -1.47 10.89 6.45
C SER A 155 -1.62 9.40 6.15
N LEU A 156 -1.18 8.97 4.96
CA LEU A 156 -1.23 7.58 4.52
C LEU A 156 -0.27 6.71 5.35
N PHE A 157 0.98 7.15 5.51
CA PHE A 157 1.97 6.41 6.30
C PHE A 157 1.69 6.46 7.81
N ALA A 158 1.10 7.55 8.32
CA ALA A 158 0.57 7.57 9.69
C ALA A 158 -0.53 6.53 9.91
N LEU A 159 -1.42 6.32 8.92
CA LEU A 159 -2.42 5.27 8.97
C LEU A 159 -1.77 3.88 8.98
N TYR A 160 -0.80 3.63 8.10
CA TYR A 160 -0.08 2.34 8.06
C TYR A 160 0.71 2.07 9.33
N ALA A 161 1.32 3.11 9.91
CA ALA A 161 1.97 3.02 11.23
C ALA A 161 0.99 2.61 12.33
N SER A 162 -0.23 3.17 12.31
CA SER A 162 -1.29 2.82 13.27
C SER A 162 -1.78 1.37 13.12
N TRP A 163 -1.67 0.79 11.93
CA TRP A 163 -1.96 -0.63 11.68
C TRP A 163 -0.81 -1.57 12.05
N GLY A 164 0.34 -1.05 12.38
CA GLY A 164 1.51 -1.87 12.71
C GLY A 164 2.26 -2.41 11.51
N VAL A 165 2.20 -1.73 10.37
CA VAL A 165 2.93 -2.11 9.14
C VAL A 165 4.44 -1.91 9.34
N ASP A 166 5.25 -2.92 8.99
CA ASP A 166 6.72 -2.92 9.09
C ASP A 166 7.42 -2.82 7.73
N PHE A 167 6.69 -3.06 6.65
CA PHE A 167 7.24 -3.13 5.30
C PHE A 167 6.20 -2.65 4.28
N VAL A 168 6.61 -1.77 3.37
CA VAL A 168 5.76 -1.29 2.29
C VAL A 168 6.46 -1.49 0.95
N LYS A 169 5.85 -2.31 0.09
CA LYS A 169 6.21 -2.41 -1.33
C LYS A 169 5.46 -1.35 -2.10
N VAL A 170 6.17 -0.45 -2.78
CA VAL A 170 5.59 0.58 -3.64
C VAL A 170 5.76 0.18 -5.10
N ASP A 171 4.66 0.13 -5.84
CA ASP A 171 4.64 -0.23 -7.26
C ASP A 171 4.30 0.96 -8.17
N ASP A 172 4.37 0.75 -9.50
CA ASP A 172 4.19 1.77 -10.55
C ASP A 172 5.21 2.92 -10.48
N ILE A 173 6.49 2.57 -10.28
CA ILE A 173 7.59 3.54 -10.17
C ILE A 173 8.68 3.37 -11.24
N CYS A 174 8.42 2.61 -12.31
CA CYS A 174 9.46 2.25 -13.27
C CYS A 174 9.41 3.04 -14.59
N ARG A 175 8.24 3.39 -15.06
CA ARG A 175 8.05 4.07 -16.34
C ARG A 175 7.78 5.54 -16.10
N SER A 176 8.79 6.41 -16.39
CA SER A 176 9.00 7.71 -15.79
C SER A 176 9.11 7.60 -14.26
N TYR A 177 10.34 7.38 -13.80
CA TYR A 177 10.63 7.27 -12.36
C TYR A 177 10.17 8.55 -11.62
N PRO A 178 9.20 8.45 -10.70
CA PRO A 178 8.55 9.60 -10.08
C PRO A 178 9.34 10.08 -8.85
N VAL A 179 10.44 10.78 -9.07
CA VAL A 179 11.37 11.23 -8.01
C VAL A 179 10.63 11.88 -6.86
N GLU A 180 9.78 12.87 -7.15
CA GLU A 180 9.09 13.64 -6.12
C GLU A 180 8.15 12.79 -5.28
N GLU A 181 7.49 11.80 -5.88
CA GLU A 181 6.61 10.88 -5.11
C GLU A 181 7.43 9.91 -4.25
N VAL A 182 8.55 9.39 -4.76
CA VAL A 182 9.44 8.52 -3.97
C VAL A 182 10.04 9.28 -2.77
N GLU A 183 10.49 10.51 -2.98
CA GLU A 183 11.00 11.37 -1.90
C GLU A 183 9.91 11.70 -0.86
N ALA A 184 8.67 12.00 -1.32
CA ALA A 184 7.55 12.28 -0.43
C ALA A 184 7.19 11.06 0.42
N ILE A 185 7.20 9.85 -0.17
CA ILE A 185 7.00 8.58 0.53
C ILE A 185 8.11 8.34 1.56
N ALA A 186 9.38 8.48 1.17
CA ALA A 186 10.51 8.31 2.07
C ALA A 186 10.47 9.29 3.26
N LYS A 187 10.06 10.53 3.01
CA LYS A 187 9.88 11.55 4.04
C LYS A 187 8.71 11.19 4.97
N ALA A 188 7.58 10.74 4.43
CA ALA A 188 6.43 10.31 5.22
C ALA A 188 6.78 9.14 6.14
N ILE A 189 7.55 8.15 5.67
CA ILE A 189 8.05 7.04 6.49
C ILE A 189 8.88 7.56 7.68
N LYS A 190 9.78 8.51 7.45
CA LYS A 190 10.61 9.10 8.53
C LYS A 190 9.79 9.78 9.61
N HIS A 191 8.60 10.29 9.27
CA HIS A 191 7.75 11.07 10.18
C HIS A 191 6.59 10.28 10.79
N CYS A 192 6.30 9.08 10.30
CA CYS A 192 5.12 8.31 10.73
C CYS A 192 5.21 7.72 12.15
N GLY A 193 6.40 7.78 12.78
CA GLY A 193 6.62 7.30 14.15
C GLY A 193 6.81 5.79 14.27
N ARG A 194 7.00 5.08 13.16
CA ARG A 194 7.28 3.65 13.12
C ARG A 194 8.36 3.34 12.09
N ASP A 195 9.29 2.46 12.44
CA ASP A 195 10.28 1.96 11.49
C ASP A 195 9.58 1.08 10.43
N MET A 196 9.68 1.49 9.17
CA MET A 196 9.17 0.74 8.03
C MET A 196 10.25 0.55 6.98
N VAL A 197 10.33 -0.64 6.43
CA VAL A 197 11.18 -0.91 5.26
C VAL A 197 10.44 -0.44 4.01
N LEU A 198 11.05 0.44 3.23
CA LEU A 198 10.59 0.83 1.89
C LEU A 198 11.21 -0.11 0.85
N SER A 199 10.36 -0.79 0.10
CA SER A 199 10.75 -1.62 -1.03
C SER A 199 10.17 -1.02 -2.30
N LEU A 200 10.99 -0.56 -3.18
CA LEU A 200 10.60 -0.03 -4.48
C LEU A 200 10.51 -1.17 -5.50
N SER A 201 9.42 -1.24 -6.26
CA SER A 201 9.15 -2.22 -7.31
C SER A 201 9.24 -1.56 -8.71
N PRO A 202 10.47 -1.25 -9.20
CA PRO A 202 10.65 -0.46 -10.41
C PRO A 202 10.67 -1.32 -11.69
N GLY A 203 10.48 -2.65 -11.60
CA GLY A 203 10.87 -3.54 -12.69
C GLY A 203 12.39 -3.53 -12.89
N PRO A 204 12.93 -3.33 -14.09
CA PRO A 204 14.37 -3.16 -14.28
C PRO A 204 14.87 -1.91 -13.57
N ALA A 205 15.85 -2.08 -12.67
CA ALA A 205 16.44 -0.96 -11.94
C ALA A 205 17.12 0.04 -12.90
N ARG A 206 16.88 1.31 -12.66
CA ARG A 206 17.53 2.40 -13.41
C ARG A 206 18.87 2.71 -12.78
N LEU A 207 19.94 2.40 -13.50
CA LEU A 207 21.32 2.63 -13.02
C LEU A 207 21.66 4.12 -12.83
N ASP A 208 21.05 4.99 -13.63
CA ASP A 208 21.18 6.45 -13.51
C ASP A 208 20.47 7.03 -12.27
N MET A 209 19.66 6.23 -11.58
CA MET A 209 18.95 6.58 -10.33
C MET A 209 19.44 5.76 -9.14
N ALA A 210 20.59 5.08 -9.25
CA ALA A 210 21.06 4.15 -8.21
C ALA A 210 21.45 4.83 -6.89
N GLU A 211 21.72 6.14 -6.91
CA GLU A 211 22.04 6.93 -5.71
C GLU A 211 20.76 7.47 -5.01
N HIS A 212 19.63 7.45 -5.71
CA HIS A 212 18.33 7.89 -5.19
C HIS A 212 17.56 6.73 -4.57
#